data_9f5022dd326d3f4cc53a4c2231148754
#
_entry.id   9f5022dd326d3f4cc53a4c2231148754
#
_cell.length_a   1.000
_cell.length_b   1.000
_cell.length_c   1.000
_cell.angle_alpha   90.00
_cell.angle_beta   90.00
_cell.angle_gamma   90.00
#
_symmetry.space_group_name_H-M   'P 1'
#
loop_
_entity.id
_entity.type
_entity.pdbx_description
1 polymer ?
#
loop_
_entity_poly.entity_id
_entity_poly.type
_entity_poly.pdbx_seq_one_letter_code
_entity_poly.pdbx_strand_id
1 'polypeptide(L)'
;MAECIKVPAGVYDMVTRCMEQEFPDNVAIRYVAEDGKTVVEKKYREYAQDIRRMVAYLKAEVPDIKGQRIVLLSRNCYEFCVASYGIILAGGVLVTLNQKKTWEELEYELGLVEPALILNDGIDYGCRAELEAAYGPKLRPMDCYKDTAPGELTNCVGHDDLMMLMFTSGTTGRSKGVMLSERNMCASLHTYSEVAENWITNRLPAGQKLPLSHMTLLPLFHMACFVCVMSYPPAGWALNLCGDIRDFYRDLGLMHSDVMASAPMLVETIYNDMKRGRVSRLNGLWDLCCSSAALDPKMLLELAQNGFVVNQCYGMTETFGDGILNFTQVEKHMSAVGKPDDHVQYKLDETGEICIKGDCVMLGYYKDPEATAEVIDADGWFHTGDLARMDEEGFYYITGRKKNLIILASGENVSPEELEKKLALCPAITECIVKEKDQKICAVIYCPEDKQEEVRAFVTEVNRSLPLYKRISAVEFTVEPLPRNALGKLLRK
;
A
#
# COMPACT_ATOMS: atom_id res chain seq x y z
N MET A 1 14.58 -8.03 -27.66
CA MET A 1 13.28 -7.45 -27.35
C MET A 1 12.83 -8.14 -26.07
N ALA A 2 12.53 -7.42 -25.01
CA ALA A 2 11.87 -8.04 -23.86
C ALA A 2 10.54 -8.61 -24.37
N GLU A 3 10.26 -9.87 -24.09
CA GLU A 3 8.92 -10.42 -24.35
C GLU A 3 7.95 -9.65 -23.47
N CYS A 4 6.83 -9.21 -24.04
CA CYS A 4 5.77 -8.49 -23.32
C CYS A 4 5.29 -9.35 -22.14
N ILE A 5 5.22 -8.76 -20.94
CA ILE A 5 4.75 -9.48 -19.74
C ILE A 5 3.28 -9.80 -19.94
N LYS A 6 2.97 -11.06 -20.05
CA LYS A 6 1.61 -11.52 -20.32
C LYS A 6 0.78 -11.51 -19.03
N VAL A 7 -0.19 -10.60 -18.97
CA VAL A 7 -1.15 -10.53 -17.85
C VAL A 7 -1.87 -11.87 -17.69
N PRO A 8 -1.93 -12.44 -16.47
CA PRO A 8 -2.67 -13.67 -16.22
C PRO A 8 -4.18 -13.47 -16.31
N ALA A 9 -4.87 -14.51 -16.79
CA ALA A 9 -6.33 -14.50 -16.90
C ALA A 9 -7.06 -14.62 -15.54
N GLY A 10 -6.32 -14.84 -14.45
CA GLY A 10 -6.82 -14.97 -13.09
C GLY A 10 -5.81 -15.66 -12.18
N VAL A 11 -6.18 -15.88 -10.93
CA VAL A 11 -5.31 -16.50 -9.92
C VAL A 11 -4.94 -17.94 -10.28
N TYR A 12 -5.87 -18.67 -10.90
CA TYR A 12 -5.61 -20.03 -11.39
C TYR A 12 -4.51 -20.04 -12.47
N ASP A 13 -4.61 -19.17 -13.47
CA ASP A 13 -3.62 -19.03 -14.55
C ASP A 13 -2.27 -18.55 -13.99
N MET A 14 -2.27 -17.71 -12.98
CA MET A 14 -1.05 -17.24 -12.31
C MET A 14 -0.26 -18.40 -11.70
N VAL A 15 -0.90 -19.36 -11.06
CA VAL A 15 -0.22 -20.53 -10.49
C VAL A 15 0.15 -21.52 -11.59
N THR A 16 -0.78 -21.91 -12.44
CA THR A 16 -0.57 -23.02 -13.39
C THR A 16 0.32 -22.63 -14.57
N ARG A 17 0.23 -21.39 -15.07
CA ARG A 17 1.07 -20.91 -16.16
C ARG A 17 2.33 -20.21 -15.65
N CYS A 18 2.20 -19.13 -14.87
CA CYS A 18 3.38 -18.33 -14.51
C CYS A 18 4.32 -19.10 -13.57
N MET A 19 3.78 -19.71 -12.49
CA MET A 19 4.63 -20.35 -11.48
C MET A 19 5.10 -21.76 -11.86
N GLU A 20 4.25 -22.57 -12.52
CA GLU A 20 4.58 -23.97 -12.80
C GLU A 20 5.19 -24.19 -14.17
N GLN A 21 4.91 -23.32 -15.18
CA GLN A 21 5.35 -23.54 -16.56
C GLN A 21 6.39 -22.50 -17.02
N GLU A 22 6.11 -21.18 -16.82
CA GLU A 22 6.98 -20.12 -17.34
C GLU A 22 8.22 -19.90 -16.47
N PHE A 23 8.08 -19.84 -15.14
CA PHE A 23 9.16 -19.48 -14.21
C PHE A 23 9.41 -20.49 -13.07
N PRO A 24 9.25 -21.82 -13.26
CA PRO A 24 9.28 -22.79 -12.15
C PRO A 24 10.57 -22.78 -11.35
N ASP A 25 11.69 -22.44 -11.97
CA ASP A 25 13.02 -22.46 -11.36
C ASP A 25 13.48 -21.11 -10.80
N ASN A 26 12.77 -20.02 -11.11
CA ASN A 26 13.07 -18.73 -10.53
C ASN A 26 12.75 -18.74 -9.03
N VAL A 27 13.51 -17.97 -8.27
CA VAL A 27 13.18 -17.72 -6.86
C VAL A 27 11.95 -16.84 -6.80
N ALA A 28 10.90 -17.32 -6.13
CA ALA A 28 9.67 -16.60 -5.91
C ALA A 28 9.73 -15.76 -4.64
N ILE A 29 10.21 -16.36 -3.55
CA ILE A 29 10.19 -15.74 -2.22
C ILE A 29 11.50 -16.04 -1.50
N ARG A 30 12.07 -15.00 -0.84
CA ARG A 30 13.16 -15.13 0.13
C ARG A 30 12.71 -14.57 1.46
N TYR A 31 13.21 -15.17 2.53
CA TYR A 31 13.06 -14.65 3.89
C TYR A 31 14.20 -15.12 4.78
N VAL A 32 14.44 -14.41 5.86
CA VAL A 32 15.43 -14.80 6.86
C VAL A 32 14.77 -15.72 7.87
N ALA A 33 15.37 -16.89 8.11
CA ALA A 33 14.91 -17.86 9.09
C ALA A 33 14.94 -17.29 10.52
N GLU A 34 14.34 -18.01 11.48
CA GLU A 34 14.28 -17.60 12.89
C GLU A 34 15.65 -17.43 13.55
N ASP A 35 16.70 -18.07 13.03
CA ASP A 35 18.09 -17.88 13.49
C ASP A 35 18.65 -16.48 13.17
N GLY A 36 17.93 -15.67 12.39
CA GLY A 36 18.30 -14.32 12.00
C GLY A 36 19.51 -14.23 11.06
N LYS A 37 19.93 -15.35 10.44
CA LYS A 37 21.15 -15.46 9.62
C LYS A 37 20.95 -16.22 8.32
N THR A 38 20.17 -17.29 8.36
CA THR A 38 19.96 -18.17 7.20
C THR A 38 18.90 -17.58 6.29
N VAL A 39 19.26 -17.37 5.01
CA VAL A 39 18.29 -16.99 3.98
C VAL A 39 17.66 -18.27 3.44
N VAL A 40 16.34 -18.35 3.51
CA VAL A 40 15.55 -19.41 2.89
C VAL A 40 15.05 -18.90 1.55
N GLU A 41 15.28 -19.68 0.49
CA GLU A 41 14.75 -19.41 -0.84
C GLU A 41 13.69 -20.43 -1.21
N LYS A 42 12.58 -19.95 -1.75
CA LYS A 42 11.49 -20.76 -2.31
C LYS A 42 11.37 -20.47 -3.80
N LYS A 43 11.54 -21.51 -4.63
CA LYS A 43 11.29 -21.40 -6.07
C LYS A 43 9.78 -21.36 -6.35
N TYR A 44 9.40 -20.83 -7.51
CA TYR A 44 7.98 -20.79 -7.91
C TYR A 44 7.32 -22.16 -7.91
N ARG A 45 8.02 -23.23 -8.36
CA ARG A 45 7.50 -24.61 -8.29
C ARG A 45 7.19 -25.08 -6.86
N GLU A 46 8.05 -24.71 -5.91
CA GLU A 46 7.85 -25.07 -4.51
C GLU A 46 6.69 -24.27 -3.89
N TYR A 47 6.63 -22.99 -4.25
CA TYR A 47 5.54 -22.10 -3.84
C TYR A 47 4.19 -22.60 -4.38
N ALA A 48 4.10 -22.97 -5.66
CA ALA A 48 2.90 -23.55 -6.25
C ALA A 48 2.48 -24.85 -5.56
N GLN A 49 3.44 -25.73 -5.21
CA GLN A 49 3.14 -26.95 -4.43
C GLN A 49 2.61 -26.64 -3.04
N ASP A 50 3.17 -25.66 -2.34
CA ASP A 50 2.69 -25.27 -1.03
C ASP A 50 1.29 -24.60 -1.12
N ILE A 51 1.00 -23.86 -2.18
CA ILE A 51 -0.36 -23.37 -2.49
C ILE A 51 -1.33 -24.54 -2.68
N ARG A 52 -0.95 -25.57 -3.43
CA ARG A 52 -1.78 -26.79 -3.61
C ARG A 52 -2.05 -27.52 -2.30
N ARG A 53 -1.06 -27.58 -1.39
CA ARG A 53 -1.25 -28.16 -0.04
C ARG A 53 -2.26 -27.32 0.77
N MET A 54 -2.13 -25.99 0.73
CA MET A 54 -3.06 -25.10 1.42
C MET A 54 -4.49 -25.25 0.88
N VAL A 55 -4.66 -25.33 -0.44
CA VAL A 55 -5.99 -25.59 -1.06
C VAL A 55 -6.59 -26.91 -0.55
N ALA A 56 -5.80 -27.99 -0.54
CA ALA A 56 -6.28 -29.29 -0.05
C ALA A 56 -6.64 -29.25 1.44
N TYR A 57 -5.80 -28.61 2.25
CA TYR A 57 -6.05 -28.40 3.67
C TYR A 57 -7.37 -27.65 3.92
N LEU A 58 -7.53 -26.51 3.26
CA LEU A 58 -8.71 -25.64 3.45
C LEU A 58 -10.02 -26.34 3.02
N LYS A 59 -10.00 -27.10 1.90
CA LYS A 59 -11.17 -27.86 1.45
C LYS A 59 -11.54 -28.98 2.43
N ALA A 60 -10.57 -29.55 3.14
CA ALA A 60 -10.81 -30.55 4.15
C ALA A 60 -11.30 -29.95 5.48
N GLU A 61 -10.72 -28.81 5.88
CA GLU A 61 -11.00 -28.16 7.18
C GLU A 61 -12.32 -27.38 7.17
N VAL A 62 -12.68 -26.77 6.03
CA VAL A 62 -13.87 -25.93 5.89
C VAL A 62 -14.78 -26.55 4.82
N PRO A 63 -15.75 -27.40 5.22
CA PRO A 63 -16.76 -27.89 4.30
C PRO A 63 -17.50 -26.73 3.62
N ASP A 64 -17.80 -26.85 2.33
CA ASP A 64 -18.49 -25.83 1.54
C ASP A 64 -17.79 -24.45 1.58
N ILE A 65 -16.46 -24.46 1.46
CA ILE A 65 -15.61 -23.27 1.58
C ILE A 65 -15.98 -22.12 0.61
N LYS A 66 -16.71 -22.40 -0.47
CA LYS A 66 -17.06 -21.38 -1.47
C LYS A 66 -17.77 -20.19 -0.81
N GLY A 67 -17.16 -18.99 -0.98
CA GLY A 67 -17.65 -17.73 -0.40
C GLY A 67 -17.48 -17.60 1.12
N GLN A 68 -16.89 -18.59 1.81
CA GLN A 68 -16.58 -18.47 3.23
C GLN A 68 -15.38 -17.55 3.46
N ARG A 69 -15.45 -16.72 4.49
CA ARG A 69 -14.39 -15.76 4.83
C ARG A 69 -13.32 -16.45 5.66
N ILE A 70 -12.10 -16.46 5.11
CA ILE A 70 -10.90 -16.97 5.79
C ILE A 70 -10.01 -15.79 6.11
N VAL A 71 -9.78 -15.55 7.38
CA VAL A 71 -9.01 -14.38 7.86
C VAL A 71 -7.54 -14.73 7.99
N LEU A 72 -6.67 -13.84 7.48
CA LEU A 72 -5.24 -13.82 7.77
C LEU A 72 -4.95 -12.76 8.83
N LEU A 73 -4.37 -13.17 9.94
CA LEU A 73 -3.97 -12.33 11.07
C LEU A 73 -2.50 -12.60 11.41
N SER A 74 -1.59 -12.03 10.61
CA SER A 74 -0.16 -12.38 10.65
C SER A 74 0.71 -11.22 10.15
N ARG A 75 1.98 -11.23 10.61
CA ARG A 75 3.04 -10.42 9.99
C ARG A 75 3.38 -10.92 8.58
N ASN A 76 4.25 -10.19 7.88
CA ASN A 76 4.80 -10.66 6.62
C ASN A 76 5.58 -11.97 6.85
N CYS A 77 5.15 -13.03 6.20
CA CYS A 77 5.80 -14.34 6.20
C CYS A 77 5.48 -15.11 4.92
N TYR A 78 6.22 -16.17 4.65
CA TYR A 78 6.00 -17.01 3.49
C TYR A 78 4.59 -17.63 3.48
N GLU A 79 4.16 -18.09 4.63
CA GLU A 79 2.84 -18.71 4.82
C GLU A 79 1.68 -17.75 4.52
N PHE A 80 1.86 -16.42 4.75
CA PHE A 80 0.87 -15.41 4.36
C PHE A 80 0.66 -15.42 2.84
N CYS A 81 1.76 -15.47 2.07
CA CYS A 81 1.68 -15.52 0.62
C CYS A 81 1.03 -16.84 0.14
N VAL A 82 1.41 -17.98 0.72
CA VAL A 82 0.80 -19.30 0.41
C VAL A 82 -0.70 -19.29 0.71
N ALA A 83 -1.09 -18.82 1.88
CA ALA A 83 -2.48 -18.77 2.31
C ALA A 83 -3.32 -17.84 1.42
N SER A 84 -2.76 -16.71 0.97
CA SER A 84 -3.48 -15.78 0.09
C SER A 84 -3.95 -16.45 -1.20
N TYR A 85 -3.07 -17.16 -1.89
CA TYR A 85 -3.43 -17.94 -3.08
C TYR A 85 -4.31 -19.14 -2.74
N GLY A 86 -3.96 -19.86 -1.67
CA GLY A 86 -4.67 -21.07 -1.25
C GLY A 86 -6.14 -20.83 -0.92
N ILE A 87 -6.45 -19.73 -0.22
CA ILE A 87 -7.82 -19.35 0.13
C ILE A 87 -8.64 -19.07 -1.13
N ILE A 88 -8.12 -18.25 -2.02
CA ILE A 88 -8.80 -17.87 -3.27
C ILE A 88 -9.04 -19.11 -4.12
N LEU A 89 -8.01 -19.92 -4.36
CA LEU A 89 -8.12 -21.12 -5.19
C LEU A 89 -8.94 -22.26 -4.56
N ALA A 90 -9.13 -22.24 -3.24
CA ALA A 90 -10.11 -23.13 -2.60
C ALA A 90 -11.56 -22.67 -2.78
N GLY A 91 -11.77 -21.43 -3.26
CA GLY A 91 -13.07 -20.78 -3.42
C GLY A 91 -13.51 -19.95 -2.22
N GLY A 92 -12.65 -19.76 -1.23
CA GLY A 92 -12.89 -18.90 -0.08
C GLY A 92 -12.68 -17.42 -0.41
N VAL A 93 -13.17 -16.54 0.46
CA VAL A 93 -12.91 -15.10 0.43
C VAL A 93 -11.74 -14.81 1.34
N LEU A 94 -10.65 -14.31 0.76
CA LEU A 94 -9.47 -13.87 1.51
C LEU A 94 -9.80 -12.60 2.30
N VAL A 95 -9.58 -12.61 3.62
CA VAL A 95 -9.72 -11.42 4.47
C VAL A 95 -8.39 -11.13 5.14
N THR A 96 -7.84 -9.96 4.93
CA THR A 96 -6.58 -9.55 5.57
C THR A 96 -6.84 -8.50 6.63
N LEU A 97 -6.39 -8.75 7.86
CA LEU A 97 -6.56 -7.84 8.98
C LEU A 97 -5.21 -7.44 9.58
N ASN A 98 -5.16 -6.24 10.15
CA ASN A 98 -4.00 -5.76 10.89
C ASN A 98 -3.98 -6.40 12.30
N GLN A 99 -3.03 -7.27 12.53
CA GLN A 99 -2.84 -7.98 13.81
C GLN A 99 -2.43 -7.06 14.98
N LYS A 100 -2.03 -5.82 14.70
CA LYS A 100 -1.61 -4.84 15.73
C LYS A 100 -2.74 -3.90 16.18
N LYS A 101 -3.97 -4.16 15.75
CA LYS A 101 -5.16 -3.42 16.20
C LYS A 101 -5.51 -3.76 17.64
N THR A 102 -6.24 -2.85 18.27
CA THR A 102 -6.87 -3.11 19.58
C THR A 102 -7.91 -4.22 19.45
N TRP A 103 -8.25 -4.87 20.57
CA TRP A 103 -9.31 -5.89 20.56
C TRP A 103 -10.65 -5.32 20.05
N GLU A 104 -11.03 -4.13 20.49
CA GLU A 104 -12.28 -3.49 20.06
C GLU A 104 -12.35 -3.34 18.52
N GLU A 105 -11.25 -2.94 17.89
CA GLU A 105 -11.18 -2.81 16.43
C GLU A 105 -11.23 -4.18 15.74
N LEU A 106 -10.50 -5.17 16.25
CA LEU A 106 -10.49 -6.54 15.70
C LEU A 106 -11.83 -7.22 15.91
N GLU A 107 -12.45 -7.10 17.07
CA GLU A 107 -13.77 -7.67 17.38
C GLU A 107 -14.84 -7.13 16.43
N TYR A 108 -14.79 -5.82 16.14
CA TYR A 108 -15.69 -5.20 15.16
C TYR A 108 -15.50 -5.81 13.77
N GLU A 109 -14.25 -5.89 13.27
CA GLU A 109 -13.96 -6.42 11.94
C GLU A 109 -14.27 -7.91 11.84
N LEU A 110 -13.88 -8.71 12.81
CA LEU A 110 -14.17 -10.15 12.88
C LEU A 110 -15.69 -10.41 13.01
N GLY A 111 -16.40 -9.60 13.79
CA GLY A 111 -17.85 -9.65 13.90
C GLY A 111 -18.55 -9.30 12.58
N LEU A 112 -18.01 -8.35 11.82
CA LEU A 112 -18.55 -7.96 10.51
C LEU A 112 -18.37 -9.07 9.47
N VAL A 113 -17.18 -9.69 9.42
CA VAL A 113 -16.87 -10.72 8.40
C VAL A 113 -17.35 -12.12 8.78
N GLU A 114 -17.57 -12.40 10.07
CA GLU A 114 -18.01 -13.72 10.55
C GLU A 114 -17.15 -14.86 9.98
N PRO A 115 -15.85 -14.93 10.33
CA PRO A 115 -14.92 -15.84 9.69
C PRO A 115 -15.28 -17.31 9.90
N ALA A 116 -15.11 -18.13 8.86
CA ALA A 116 -15.16 -19.58 8.99
C ALA A 116 -13.88 -20.12 9.64
N LEU A 117 -12.74 -19.49 9.30
CA LEU A 117 -11.41 -19.87 9.82
C LEU A 117 -10.55 -18.60 9.97
N ILE A 118 -9.63 -18.63 10.94
CA ILE A 118 -8.62 -17.58 11.14
C ILE A 118 -7.25 -18.24 11.16
N LEU A 119 -6.41 -17.90 10.19
CA LEU A 119 -5.01 -18.29 10.16
C LEU A 119 -4.18 -17.22 10.85
N ASN A 120 -3.39 -17.57 11.87
CA ASN A 120 -2.59 -16.64 12.65
C ASN A 120 -1.15 -17.13 12.86
N ASP A 121 -0.20 -16.19 13.06
CA ASP A 121 1.22 -16.50 13.24
C ASP A 121 1.59 -16.90 14.68
N GLY A 122 0.60 -16.99 15.57
CA GLY A 122 0.82 -17.38 16.96
C GLY A 122 1.46 -16.32 17.85
N ILE A 123 1.78 -15.13 17.31
CA ILE A 123 2.39 -14.04 18.07
C ILE A 123 1.32 -13.26 18.83
N ASP A 124 1.61 -12.91 20.07
CA ASP A 124 0.74 -12.03 20.85
C ASP A 124 1.04 -10.57 20.52
N TYR A 125 0.06 -9.90 19.95
CA TYR A 125 0.09 -8.46 19.65
C TYR A 125 -0.71 -7.61 20.66
N GLY A 126 -1.09 -8.22 21.82
CA GLY A 126 -1.77 -7.56 22.92
C GLY A 126 -3.26 -7.87 23.05
N CYS A 127 -3.82 -8.79 22.23
CA CYS A 127 -5.22 -9.19 22.29
C CYS A 127 -5.43 -10.70 22.08
N ARG A 128 -4.37 -11.50 22.31
CA ARG A 128 -4.41 -12.93 22.05
C ARG A 128 -5.42 -13.68 22.93
N ALA A 129 -5.52 -13.33 24.20
CA ALA A 129 -6.43 -13.98 25.13
C ALA A 129 -7.89 -13.78 24.72
N GLU A 130 -8.26 -12.59 24.33
CA GLU A 130 -9.60 -12.25 23.83
C GLU A 130 -9.89 -12.97 22.50
N LEU A 131 -8.92 -13.01 21.60
CA LEU A 131 -9.05 -13.73 20.33
C LEU A 131 -9.24 -15.23 20.54
N GLU A 132 -8.47 -15.85 21.43
CA GLU A 132 -8.61 -17.26 21.79
C GLU A 132 -9.96 -17.56 22.48
N ALA A 133 -10.41 -16.69 23.36
CA ALA A 133 -11.69 -16.82 24.03
C ALA A 133 -12.88 -16.76 23.07
N ALA A 134 -12.83 -15.82 22.11
CA ALA A 134 -13.93 -15.59 21.17
C ALA A 134 -13.91 -16.53 19.95
N TYR A 135 -12.72 -16.87 19.44
CA TYR A 135 -12.56 -17.59 18.16
C TYR A 135 -11.66 -18.84 18.25
N GLY A 136 -11.27 -19.32 19.44
CA GLY A 136 -10.36 -20.45 19.62
C GLY A 136 -10.63 -21.66 18.71
N PRO A 137 -11.88 -22.15 18.58
CA PRO A 137 -12.21 -23.27 17.69
C PRO A 137 -11.91 -23.01 16.21
N LYS A 138 -11.86 -21.74 15.78
CA LYS A 138 -11.60 -21.31 14.40
C LYS A 138 -10.15 -20.93 14.15
N LEU A 139 -9.30 -20.88 15.17
CA LEU A 139 -7.90 -20.51 15.03
C LEU A 139 -7.05 -21.67 14.52
N ARG A 140 -6.22 -21.42 13.53
CA ARG A 140 -5.19 -22.36 13.06
C ARG A 140 -3.87 -21.62 12.84
N PRO A 141 -2.72 -22.30 13.02
CA PRO A 141 -1.43 -21.71 12.69
C PRO A 141 -1.30 -21.52 11.17
N MET A 142 -0.49 -20.54 10.79
CA MET A 142 -0.26 -20.20 9.37
C MET A 142 0.32 -21.38 8.57
N ASP A 143 1.05 -22.27 9.20
CA ASP A 143 1.73 -23.40 8.59
C ASP A 143 0.94 -24.72 8.64
N CYS A 144 -0.33 -24.69 8.98
CA CYS A 144 -1.24 -25.83 9.14
C CYS A 144 -1.33 -26.76 7.92
N TYR A 145 -0.93 -26.31 6.76
CA TYR A 145 -0.98 -27.06 5.49
C TYR A 145 0.23 -27.97 5.26
N LYS A 146 1.34 -27.80 6.00
CA LYS A 146 2.65 -28.41 5.68
C LYS A 146 2.62 -29.94 5.58
N ASP A 147 1.81 -30.61 6.40
CA ASP A 147 1.67 -32.06 6.42
C ASP A 147 0.59 -32.59 5.45
N THR A 148 -0.06 -31.70 4.69
CA THR A 148 -1.10 -32.05 3.73
C THR A 148 -0.48 -32.38 2.36
N ALA A 149 -0.95 -33.44 1.69
CA ALA A 149 -0.53 -33.74 0.33
C ALA A 149 -1.04 -32.65 -0.65
N PRO A 150 -0.25 -32.25 -1.68
CA PRO A 150 -0.72 -31.31 -2.67
C PRO A 150 -1.96 -31.81 -3.41
N GLY A 151 -3.00 -30.97 -3.47
CA GLY A 151 -4.24 -31.28 -4.17
C GLY A 151 -4.26 -30.74 -5.61
N GLU A 152 -5.27 -31.16 -6.37
CA GLU A 152 -5.54 -30.57 -7.69
C GLU A 152 -6.16 -29.19 -7.54
N LEU A 153 -5.72 -28.25 -8.41
CA LEU A 153 -6.33 -26.95 -8.52
C LEU A 153 -7.48 -26.99 -9.51
N THR A 154 -8.55 -26.31 -9.16
CA THR A 154 -9.69 -26.07 -10.05
C THR A 154 -9.97 -24.58 -10.06
N ASN A 155 -10.29 -24.03 -11.23
CA ASN A 155 -10.75 -22.64 -11.30
C ASN A 155 -12.19 -22.59 -10.77
N CYS A 156 -12.36 -22.22 -9.51
CA CYS A 156 -13.67 -22.16 -8.83
C CYS A 156 -14.11 -20.74 -8.46
N VAL A 157 -13.30 -19.73 -8.82
CA VAL A 157 -13.62 -18.30 -8.59
C VAL A 157 -14.19 -17.73 -9.87
N GLY A 158 -15.39 -17.18 -9.80
CA GLY A 158 -15.96 -16.39 -10.90
C GLY A 158 -15.26 -15.01 -10.96
N HIS A 159 -15.08 -14.51 -12.16
CA HIS A 159 -14.34 -13.26 -12.39
C HIS A 159 -14.92 -12.06 -11.62
N ASP A 160 -16.23 -12.08 -11.35
CA ASP A 160 -16.96 -11.06 -10.60
C ASP A 160 -17.32 -11.48 -9.17
N ASP A 161 -16.94 -12.70 -8.75
CA ASP A 161 -17.19 -13.16 -7.40
C ASP A 161 -16.36 -12.34 -6.40
N LEU A 162 -16.88 -12.18 -5.18
CA LEU A 162 -16.11 -11.62 -4.08
C LEU A 162 -14.91 -12.53 -3.77
N MET A 163 -13.72 -12.06 -4.10
CA MET A 163 -12.46 -12.79 -3.94
C MET A 163 -11.76 -12.40 -2.64
N MET A 164 -11.80 -11.12 -2.29
CA MET A 164 -11.02 -10.56 -1.19
C MET A 164 -11.76 -9.44 -0.47
N LEU A 165 -11.54 -9.37 0.85
CA LEU A 165 -11.91 -8.22 1.70
C LEU A 165 -10.63 -7.63 2.32
N MET A 166 -10.43 -6.35 2.12
CA MET A 166 -9.34 -5.61 2.75
C MET A 166 -9.90 -4.39 3.48
N PHE A 167 -9.51 -4.21 4.75
CA PHE A 167 -10.05 -3.15 5.58
C PHE A 167 -9.25 -1.86 5.48
N THR A 168 -9.97 -0.75 5.29
CA THR A 168 -9.39 0.60 5.29
C THR A 168 -9.90 1.40 6.48
N SER A 169 -9.09 2.34 6.99
CA SER A 169 -9.53 3.27 8.02
C SER A 169 -10.60 4.20 7.45
N GLY A 170 -11.84 3.94 7.77
CA GLY A 170 -12.98 4.76 7.36
C GLY A 170 -12.88 6.23 7.86
N THR A 171 -13.53 7.11 7.13
CA THR A 171 -13.59 8.56 7.48
C THR A 171 -14.45 8.83 8.71
N THR A 172 -15.35 7.89 9.03
CA THR A 172 -16.30 7.94 10.15
C THR A 172 -15.74 7.37 11.46
N GLY A 173 -14.47 6.94 11.46
CA GLY A 173 -13.79 6.35 12.63
C GLY A 173 -13.88 4.83 12.71
N ARG A 174 -14.78 4.17 11.97
CA ARG A 174 -14.81 2.70 11.85
C ARG A 174 -14.24 2.26 10.52
N SER A 175 -13.50 1.15 10.51
CA SER A 175 -12.95 0.58 9.28
C SER A 175 -14.05 0.02 8.38
N LYS A 176 -13.86 0.16 7.05
CA LYS A 176 -14.74 -0.38 6.02
C LYS A 176 -14.05 -1.53 5.29
N GLY A 177 -14.77 -2.62 5.05
CA GLY A 177 -14.27 -3.75 4.26
C GLY A 177 -14.48 -3.48 2.76
N VAL A 178 -13.41 -3.27 2.03
CA VAL A 178 -13.43 -3.10 0.57
C VAL A 178 -13.59 -4.46 -0.08
N MET A 179 -14.62 -4.65 -0.92
CA MET A 179 -14.92 -5.88 -1.65
C MET A 179 -14.19 -5.88 -2.99
N LEU A 180 -13.32 -6.84 -3.21
CA LEU A 180 -12.50 -6.97 -4.41
C LEU A 180 -12.73 -8.31 -5.11
N SER A 181 -12.81 -8.27 -6.44
CA SER A 181 -12.97 -9.43 -7.32
C SER A 181 -11.68 -9.77 -8.06
N GLU A 182 -11.66 -10.94 -8.72
CA GLU A 182 -10.57 -11.30 -9.64
C GLU A 182 -10.47 -10.33 -10.81
N ARG A 183 -11.60 -9.79 -11.30
CA ARG A 183 -11.62 -8.75 -12.35
C ARG A 183 -10.85 -7.51 -11.90
N ASN A 184 -11.09 -7.03 -10.68
CA ASN A 184 -10.35 -5.87 -10.16
C ASN A 184 -8.84 -6.13 -10.12
N MET A 185 -8.45 -7.34 -9.69
CA MET A 185 -7.04 -7.75 -9.68
C MET A 185 -6.46 -7.78 -11.09
N CYS A 186 -7.12 -8.42 -12.06
CA CYS A 186 -6.61 -8.53 -13.42
C CYS A 186 -6.47 -7.15 -14.09
N ALA A 187 -7.41 -6.23 -13.85
CA ALA A 187 -7.31 -4.86 -14.33
C ALA A 187 -6.07 -4.15 -13.76
N SER A 188 -5.86 -4.23 -12.45
CA SER A 188 -4.67 -3.67 -11.80
C SER A 188 -3.38 -4.29 -12.32
N LEU A 189 -3.37 -5.60 -12.61
CA LEU A 189 -2.17 -6.27 -13.14
C LEU A 189 -1.76 -5.79 -14.54
N HIS A 190 -2.64 -5.18 -15.34
CA HIS A 190 -2.25 -4.51 -16.59
C HIS A 190 -1.28 -3.36 -16.29
N THR A 191 -1.66 -2.44 -15.41
CA THR A 191 -0.80 -1.32 -14.99
C THR A 191 0.55 -1.83 -14.45
N TYR A 192 0.55 -2.84 -13.57
CA TYR A 192 1.80 -3.38 -13.02
C TYR A 192 2.66 -4.13 -14.05
N SER A 193 2.07 -4.72 -15.08
CA SER A 193 2.83 -5.32 -16.18
C SER A 193 3.54 -4.26 -17.02
N GLU A 194 2.86 -3.15 -17.34
CA GLU A 194 3.48 -2.01 -18.02
C GLU A 194 4.59 -1.36 -17.17
N VAL A 195 4.37 -1.27 -15.86
CA VAL A 195 5.39 -0.84 -14.89
C VAL A 195 6.64 -1.71 -14.99
N ALA A 196 6.47 -3.04 -14.95
CA ALA A 196 7.57 -3.98 -15.01
C ALA A 196 8.29 -3.91 -16.37
N GLU A 197 7.56 -3.80 -17.48
CA GLU A 197 8.15 -3.60 -18.82
C GLU A 197 8.93 -2.29 -18.92
N ASN A 198 8.40 -1.21 -18.32
CA ASN A 198 9.09 0.08 -18.27
C ASN A 198 10.41 -0.03 -17.50
N TRP A 199 10.44 -0.72 -16.35
CA TRP A 199 11.67 -0.98 -15.61
C TRP A 199 12.68 -1.75 -16.46
N ILE A 200 12.25 -2.85 -17.13
CA ILE A 200 13.12 -3.67 -17.95
C ILE A 200 13.67 -2.86 -19.15
N THR A 201 12.85 -2.05 -19.78
CA THR A 201 13.20 -1.39 -21.04
C THR A 201 13.98 -0.09 -20.82
N ASN A 202 13.63 0.68 -19.80
CA ASN A 202 14.08 2.08 -19.68
C ASN A 202 14.90 2.39 -18.42
N ARG A 203 14.91 1.52 -17.42
CA ARG A 203 15.42 1.87 -16.09
C ARG A 203 16.45 0.95 -15.50
N LEU A 204 16.67 -0.23 -16.08
CA LEU A 204 17.68 -1.14 -15.55
C LEU A 204 19.05 -0.47 -15.51
N PRO A 205 19.68 -0.35 -14.34
CA PRO A 205 21.06 0.11 -14.25
C PRO A 205 21.99 -0.74 -15.11
N ALA A 206 23.05 -0.12 -15.62
CA ALA A 206 24.04 -0.86 -16.43
C ALA A 206 24.62 -2.06 -15.67
N GLY A 207 24.48 -3.24 -16.24
CA GLY A 207 24.93 -4.50 -15.65
C GLY A 207 23.93 -5.20 -14.72
N GLN A 208 22.77 -4.60 -14.45
CA GLN A 208 21.69 -5.26 -13.71
C GLN A 208 21.15 -6.45 -14.47
N LYS A 209 20.86 -7.54 -13.76
CA LYS A 209 20.33 -8.78 -14.32
C LYS A 209 18.88 -8.99 -13.91
N LEU A 210 18.13 -9.62 -14.79
CA LEU A 210 16.79 -10.16 -14.48
C LEU A 210 16.93 -11.59 -13.90
N PRO A 211 15.96 -12.07 -13.12
CA PRO A 211 14.79 -11.33 -12.62
C PRO A 211 15.12 -10.34 -11.51
N LEU A 212 14.30 -9.31 -11.33
CA LEU A 212 14.42 -8.36 -10.23
C LEU A 212 13.92 -8.95 -8.92
N SER A 213 14.29 -8.30 -7.82
CA SER A 213 13.85 -8.66 -6.47
C SER A 213 13.35 -7.44 -5.70
N HIS A 214 12.30 -7.63 -4.92
CA HIS A 214 11.61 -6.57 -4.18
C HIS A 214 11.70 -6.80 -2.69
N MET A 215 12.20 -5.80 -1.94
CA MET A 215 12.15 -5.79 -0.48
C MET A 215 10.74 -5.46 0.00
N THR A 216 10.06 -6.43 0.60
CA THR A 216 8.68 -6.34 1.07
C THR A 216 8.67 -6.03 2.56
N LEU A 217 8.76 -4.74 2.91
CA LEU A 217 8.79 -4.26 4.28
C LEU A 217 7.43 -3.77 4.78
N LEU A 218 6.65 -3.11 3.90
CA LEU A 218 5.30 -2.69 4.25
C LEU A 218 4.41 -3.91 4.51
N PRO A 219 3.41 -3.79 5.42
CA PRO A 219 2.56 -4.93 5.78
C PRO A 219 1.78 -5.49 4.59
N LEU A 220 1.76 -6.82 4.45
CA LEU A 220 1.00 -7.51 3.40
C LEU A 220 -0.52 -7.43 3.58
N PHE A 221 -1.01 -7.10 4.77
CA PHE A 221 -2.43 -6.80 4.97
C PHE A 221 -2.85 -5.44 4.39
N HIS A 222 -1.90 -4.68 3.81
CA HIS A 222 -2.14 -3.39 3.17
C HIS A 222 -1.95 -3.51 1.65
N MET A 223 -2.88 -2.95 0.87
CA MET A 223 -2.88 -3.08 -0.60
C MET A 223 -1.58 -2.61 -1.24
N ALA A 224 -0.97 -1.52 -0.76
CA ALA A 224 0.30 -0.99 -1.29
C ALA A 224 1.45 -2.01 -1.35
N CYS A 225 1.38 -3.08 -0.55
CA CYS A 225 2.36 -4.16 -0.55
C CYS A 225 1.77 -5.50 -1.02
N PHE A 226 0.50 -5.74 -0.73
CA PHE A 226 -0.19 -6.96 -1.16
C PHE A 226 -0.19 -7.12 -2.68
N VAL A 227 -0.35 -6.04 -3.41
CA VAL A 227 -0.34 -6.06 -4.88
C VAL A 227 0.93 -6.67 -5.45
N CYS A 228 2.09 -6.54 -4.77
CA CYS A 228 3.34 -7.17 -5.20
C CYS A 228 3.26 -8.71 -5.15
N VAL A 229 2.47 -9.29 -4.22
CA VAL A 229 2.25 -10.75 -4.15
C VAL A 229 1.58 -11.26 -5.42
N MET A 230 0.69 -10.45 -6.01
CA MET A 230 -0.06 -10.79 -7.23
C MET A 230 0.64 -10.35 -8.52
N SER A 231 1.41 -9.26 -8.52
CA SER A 231 1.99 -8.67 -9.74
C SER A 231 3.37 -9.22 -10.11
N TYR A 232 4.08 -9.89 -9.21
CA TYR A 232 5.45 -10.35 -9.48
C TYR A 232 5.54 -11.72 -10.15
N PRO A 233 4.65 -12.68 -9.91
CA PRO A 233 4.71 -13.97 -10.60
C PRO A 233 4.65 -13.88 -12.13
N PRO A 234 3.85 -12.98 -12.76
CA PRO A 234 3.86 -12.82 -14.22
C PRO A 234 5.19 -12.36 -14.82
N ALA A 235 6.02 -11.67 -14.03
CA ALA A 235 7.34 -11.22 -14.40
C ALA A 235 8.47 -12.20 -13.97
N GLY A 236 8.14 -13.25 -13.20
CA GLY A 236 9.09 -14.19 -12.63
C GLY A 236 10.04 -13.57 -11.60
N TRP A 237 9.63 -12.46 -10.94
CA TRP A 237 10.44 -11.71 -9.97
C TRP A 237 10.31 -12.27 -8.57
N ALA A 238 11.26 -11.91 -7.69
CA ALA A 238 11.29 -12.41 -6.32
C ALA A 238 10.76 -11.39 -5.30
N LEU A 239 10.04 -11.87 -4.27
CA LEU A 239 9.73 -11.12 -3.06
C LEU A 239 10.72 -11.49 -1.95
N ASN A 240 11.41 -10.52 -1.39
CA ASN A 240 12.26 -10.66 -0.22
C ASN A 240 11.47 -10.16 1.00
N LEU A 241 10.93 -11.08 1.80
CA LEU A 241 10.03 -10.74 2.91
C LEU A 241 10.82 -10.30 4.13
N CYS A 242 10.54 -9.10 4.61
CA CYS A 242 10.95 -8.62 5.92
C CYS A 242 9.74 -8.63 6.86
N GLY A 243 9.83 -9.40 7.93
CA GLY A 243 8.72 -9.59 8.88
C GLY A 243 8.57 -8.48 9.91
N ASP A 244 9.65 -7.72 10.17
CA ASP A 244 9.66 -6.62 11.14
C ASP A 244 10.59 -5.49 10.67
N ILE A 245 10.13 -4.25 10.80
CA ILE A 245 10.89 -3.07 10.40
C ILE A 245 12.25 -2.95 11.14
N ARG A 246 12.33 -3.48 12.34
CA ARG A 246 13.59 -3.50 13.13
C ARG A 246 14.68 -4.33 12.47
N ASP A 247 14.30 -5.30 11.65
CA ASP A 247 15.21 -6.22 10.96
C ASP A 247 15.61 -5.72 9.57
N PHE A 248 15.07 -4.59 9.10
CA PHE A 248 15.19 -4.09 7.74
C PHE A 248 16.63 -4.11 7.20
N TYR A 249 17.58 -3.49 7.92
CA TYR A 249 18.97 -3.44 7.44
C TYR A 249 19.69 -4.79 7.49
N ARG A 250 19.33 -5.66 8.45
CA ARG A 250 19.84 -7.04 8.51
C ARG A 250 19.36 -7.80 7.28
N ASP A 251 18.05 -7.78 7.02
CA ASP A 251 17.42 -8.54 5.97
C ASP A 251 17.86 -8.03 4.59
N LEU A 252 17.94 -6.72 4.41
CA LEU A 252 18.45 -6.11 3.20
C LEU A 252 19.93 -6.46 2.96
N GLY A 253 20.73 -6.53 4.02
CA GLY A 253 22.13 -6.96 3.95
C GLY A 253 22.32 -8.43 3.56
N LEU A 254 21.38 -9.30 3.96
CA LEU A 254 21.41 -10.73 3.65
C LEU A 254 20.75 -11.05 2.30
N MET A 255 19.69 -10.34 1.95
CA MET A 255 18.89 -10.54 0.74
C MET A 255 19.03 -9.32 -0.18
N HIS A 256 19.88 -9.43 -1.21
CA HIS A 256 19.95 -8.38 -2.24
C HIS A 256 18.55 -8.04 -2.76
N SER A 257 18.26 -6.76 -2.84
CA SER A 257 16.96 -6.26 -3.35
C SER A 257 17.17 -5.09 -4.29
N ASP A 258 16.43 -5.08 -5.38
CA ASP A 258 16.52 -4.07 -6.44
C ASP A 258 15.54 -2.93 -6.21
N VAL A 259 14.32 -3.30 -5.84
CA VAL A 259 13.14 -2.42 -5.72
C VAL A 259 12.54 -2.52 -4.32
N MET A 260 11.91 -1.45 -3.87
CA MET A 260 11.15 -1.46 -2.60
C MET A 260 9.90 -0.58 -2.69
N ALA A 261 8.74 -1.15 -2.34
CA ALA A 261 7.58 -0.33 -1.99
C ALA A 261 7.84 0.36 -0.64
N SER A 262 7.64 1.65 -0.60
CA SER A 262 8.03 2.48 0.54
C SER A 262 6.96 3.50 0.93
N ALA A 263 7.04 3.94 2.17
CA ALA A 263 6.35 5.10 2.69
C ALA A 263 7.35 6.27 2.84
N PRO A 264 6.89 7.53 2.94
CA PRO A 264 7.78 8.70 3.05
C PRO A 264 8.87 8.55 4.11
N MET A 265 8.55 8.06 5.30
CA MET A 265 9.50 7.85 6.40
C MET A 265 10.67 6.92 6.01
N LEU A 266 10.41 5.90 5.18
CA LEU A 266 11.46 4.99 4.71
C LEU A 266 12.36 5.68 3.67
N VAL A 267 11.78 6.45 2.75
CA VAL A 267 12.54 7.24 1.78
C VAL A 267 13.41 8.26 2.49
N GLU A 268 12.90 8.97 3.49
CA GLU A 268 13.64 9.90 4.34
C GLU A 268 14.78 9.19 5.09
N THR A 269 14.55 7.97 5.58
CA THR A 269 15.59 7.18 6.25
C THR A 269 16.73 6.84 5.28
N ILE A 270 16.41 6.40 4.06
CA ILE A 270 17.37 6.12 3.01
C ILE A 270 18.12 7.38 2.58
N TYR A 271 17.41 8.49 2.41
CA TYR A 271 18.00 9.80 2.12
C TYR A 271 19.00 10.22 3.18
N ASN A 272 18.66 10.07 4.47
CA ASN A 272 19.56 10.38 5.58
C ASN A 272 20.79 9.46 5.61
N ASP A 273 20.63 8.17 5.26
CA ASP A 273 21.77 7.25 5.13
C ASP A 273 22.67 7.64 3.95
N MET A 274 22.09 8.06 2.84
CA MET A 274 22.83 8.60 1.69
C MET A 274 23.65 9.83 2.09
N LYS A 275 23.04 10.82 2.75
CA LYS A 275 23.73 12.05 3.24
C LYS A 275 24.87 11.75 4.22
N ARG A 276 24.78 10.63 4.95
CA ARG A 276 25.80 10.17 5.90
C ARG A 276 26.85 9.24 5.26
N GLY A 277 26.81 9.02 3.94
CA GLY A 277 27.72 8.12 3.22
C GLY A 277 27.53 6.63 3.54
N ARG A 278 26.33 6.21 3.96
CA ARG A 278 26.01 4.84 4.39
C ARG A 278 25.28 4.02 3.31
N VAL A 279 25.40 4.38 2.06
CA VAL A 279 24.68 3.74 0.92
C VAL A 279 25.03 2.25 0.81
N SER A 280 26.22 1.81 1.24
CA SER A 280 26.60 0.40 1.24
C SER A 280 25.66 -0.50 2.04
N ARG A 281 24.94 0.04 3.03
CA ARG A 281 23.94 -0.70 3.83
C ARG A 281 22.71 -1.10 3.02
N LEU A 282 22.47 -0.47 1.86
CA LEU A 282 21.30 -0.69 1.04
C LEU A 282 21.46 -1.86 0.06
N ASN A 283 22.65 -2.48 0.01
CA ASN A 283 22.96 -3.74 -0.67
C ASN A 283 22.37 -3.82 -2.10
N GLY A 284 22.51 -2.75 -2.87
CA GLY A 284 22.07 -2.72 -4.26
C GLY A 284 20.66 -2.20 -4.51
N LEU A 285 19.89 -1.85 -3.47
CA LEU A 285 18.58 -1.21 -3.61
C LEU A 285 18.72 0.13 -4.36
N TRP A 286 18.02 0.27 -5.48
CA TRP A 286 18.14 1.46 -6.33
C TRP A 286 16.79 2.07 -6.74
N ASP A 287 15.67 1.33 -6.67
CA ASP A 287 14.33 1.84 -7.02
C ASP A 287 13.40 1.85 -5.80
N LEU A 288 12.78 2.99 -5.54
CA LEU A 288 11.87 3.24 -4.43
C LEU A 288 10.50 3.67 -4.95
N CYS A 289 9.50 2.81 -4.82
CA CYS A 289 8.11 3.15 -5.13
C CYS A 289 7.44 3.72 -3.89
N CYS A 290 7.31 5.05 -3.81
CA CYS A 290 6.72 5.72 -2.65
C CYS A 290 5.26 6.06 -2.89
N SER A 291 4.42 5.62 -1.97
CA SER A 291 2.98 5.93 -1.94
C SER A 291 2.58 6.59 -0.62
N SER A 292 1.31 6.89 -0.46
CA SER A 292 0.65 7.42 0.75
C SER A 292 0.79 8.92 1.02
N ALA A 293 1.88 9.58 0.68
CA ALA A 293 2.02 11.05 0.74
C ALA A 293 3.12 11.55 -0.20
N ALA A 294 3.02 12.82 -0.59
CA ALA A 294 4.02 13.45 -1.44
C ALA A 294 5.36 13.65 -0.70
N LEU A 295 6.45 13.47 -1.42
CA LEU A 295 7.82 13.71 -0.95
C LEU A 295 8.28 15.13 -1.28
N ASP A 296 9.29 15.62 -0.54
CA ASP A 296 9.96 16.88 -0.83
C ASP A 296 10.68 16.81 -2.20
N PRO A 297 10.37 17.70 -3.15
CA PRO A 297 11.00 17.71 -4.47
C PRO A 297 12.54 17.84 -4.41
N LYS A 298 13.07 18.57 -3.43
CA LYS A 298 14.52 18.71 -3.24
C LYS A 298 15.15 17.36 -2.85
N MET A 299 14.51 16.64 -1.94
CA MET A 299 14.96 15.29 -1.54
C MET A 299 14.92 14.33 -2.75
N LEU A 300 13.87 14.37 -3.56
CA LEU A 300 13.74 13.57 -4.77
C LEU A 300 14.88 13.83 -5.75
N LEU A 301 15.20 15.12 -5.99
CA LEU A 301 16.27 15.53 -6.88
C LEU A 301 17.64 15.05 -6.37
N GLU A 302 17.92 15.21 -5.08
CA GLU A 302 19.19 14.76 -4.49
C GLU A 302 19.33 13.23 -4.52
N LEU A 303 18.26 12.47 -4.28
CA LEU A 303 18.26 11.02 -4.43
C LEU A 303 18.56 10.61 -5.88
N ALA A 304 17.89 11.23 -6.86
CA ALA A 304 18.12 10.96 -8.28
C ALA A 304 19.56 11.23 -8.70
N GLN A 305 20.15 12.35 -8.26
CA GLN A 305 21.56 12.69 -8.51
C GLN A 305 22.55 11.69 -7.91
N ASN A 306 22.13 10.92 -6.91
CA ASN A 306 22.94 9.87 -6.28
C ASN A 306 22.58 8.45 -6.76
N GLY A 307 21.89 8.32 -7.89
CA GLY A 307 21.63 7.05 -8.56
C GLY A 307 20.39 6.29 -8.08
N PHE A 308 19.56 6.90 -7.23
CA PHE A 308 18.26 6.32 -6.85
C PHE A 308 17.18 6.73 -7.85
N VAL A 309 16.30 5.80 -8.16
CA VAL A 309 15.03 6.08 -8.83
C VAL A 309 13.95 6.16 -7.77
N VAL A 310 13.23 7.26 -7.69
CA VAL A 310 12.12 7.41 -6.75
C VAL A 310 10.84 7.69 -7.52
N ASN A 311 9.92 6.73 -7.47
CA ASN A 311 8.63 6.80 -8.13
C ASN A 311 7.57 7.22 -7.13
N GLN A 312 6.89 8.33 -7.35
CA GLN A 312 5.70 8.66 -6.57
C GLN A 312 4.50 7.95 -7.17
N CYS A 313 3.76 7.22 -6.34
CA CYS A 313 2.63 6.41 -6.76
C CYS A 313 1.36 6.89 -6.04
N TYR A 314 0.27 6.97 -6.77
CA TYR A 314 -1.07 7.18 -6.26
C TYR A 314 -1.91 5.96 -6.56
N GLY A 315 -2.59 5.44 -5.58
CA GLY A 315 -3.50 4.29 -5.68
C GLY A 315 -4.18 4.04 -4.35
N MET A 316 -5.16 3.19 -4.33
CA MET A 316 -5.96 2.90 -3.15
C MET A 316 -6.46 1.47 -3.12
N THR A 317 -6.97 1.06 -1.97
CA THR A 317 -7.52 -0.29 -1.79
C THR A 317 -8.74 -0.52 -2.68
N GLU A 318 -9.56 0.52 -2.85
CA GLU A 318 -10.79 0.53 -3.61
C GLU A 318 -10.59 0.32 -5.13
N THR A 319 -9.33 0.37 -5.61
CA THR A 319 -8.95 0.07 -7.00
C THR A 319 -7.97 -1.10 -7.12
N PHE A 320 -7.90 -1.99 -6.13
CA PHE A 320 -6.91 -3.07 -6.04
C PHE A 320 -5.46 -2.56 -6.15
N GLY A 321 -5.16 -1.38 -5.62
CA GLY A 321 -3.84 -0.76 -5.74
C GLY A 321 -3.54 -0.18 -7.12
N ASP A 322 -4.44 -0.33 -8.08
CA ASP A 322 -4.35 0.35 -9.36
C ASP A 322 -4.41 1.86 -9.17
N GLY A 323 -3.66 2.58 -10.01
CA GLY A 323 -3.55 4.01 -9.83
C GLY A 323 -2.61 4.67 -10.83
N ILE A 324 -2.14 5.84 -10.46
CA ILE A 324 -1.24 6.65 -11.28
C ILE A 324 0.18 6.50 -10.75
N LEU A 325 1.12 6.13 -11.63
CA LEU A 325 2.51 5.95 -11.27
C LEU A 325 3.39 6.93 -12.05
N ASN A 326 4.29 7.59 -11.33
CA ASN A 326 5.22 8.53 -11.95
C ASN A 326 6.51 7.84 -12.35
N PHE A 327 6.67 7.59 -13.64
CA PHE A 327 7.87 7.00 -14.22
C PHE A 327 8.88 8.04 -14.72
N THR A 328 8.57 9.33 -14.68
CA THR A 328 9.51 10.35 -15.14
C THR A 328 10.51 10.73 -14.06
N GLN A 329 11.78 10.94 -14.47
CA GLN A 329 12.81 11.55 -13.64
C GLN A 329 13.04 13.01 -14.04
N VAL A 330 12.13 13.61 -14.81
CA VAL A 330 12.20 15.02 -15.21
C VAL A 330 11.87 15.89 -14.00
N GLU A 331 12.77 16.77 -13.61
CA GLU A 331 12.71 17.59 -12.40
C GLU A 331 11.35 18.31 -12.21
N LYS A 332 10.82 18.92 -13.27
CA LYS A 332 9.54 19.63 -13.21
C LYS A 332 8.33 18.76 -12.86
N HIS A 333 8.43 17.43 -13.07
CA HIS A 333 7.36 16.48 -12.80
C HIS A 333 7.64 15.54 -11.61
N MET A 334 8.77 15.69 -10.91
CA MET A 334 9.12 14.83 -9.78
C MET A 334 8.08 14.83 -8.66
N SER A 335 7.35 15.93 -8.48
CA SER A 335 6.29 16.04 -7.46
C SER A 335 4.91 15.60 -7.95
N ALA A 336 4.79 15.22 -9.23
CA ALA A 336 3.57 14.63 -9.76
C ALA A 336 3.44 13.17 -9.29
N VAL A 337 2.22 12.64 -9.25
CA VAL A 337 2.00 11.20 -9.08
C VAL A 337 2.07 10.46 -10.42
N GLY A 338 2.11 11.16 -11.54
CA GLY A 338 2.29 10.63 -12.89
C GLY A 338 1.16 10.99 -13.84
N LYS A 339 1.04 10.21 -14.89
CA LYS A 339 -0.08 10.23 -15.84
C LYS A 339 -0.87 8.94 -15.69
N PRO A 340 -2.21 8.98 -15.80
CA PRO A 340 -3.01 7.76 -15.93
C PRO A 340 -2.57 6.97 -17.16
N ASP A 341 -2.70 5.64 -17.09
CA ASP A 341 -2.62 4.80 -18.27
C ASP A 341 -3.97 4.75 -19.03
N ASP A 342 -3.97 4.10 -20.21
CA ASP A 342 -5.15 4.07 -21.08
C ASP A 342 -6.17 2.97 -20.69
N HIS A 343 -5.84 2.10 -19.72
CA HIS A 343 -6.71 0.99 -19.31
C HIS A 343 -7.81 1.42 -18.35
N VAL A 344 -7.60 2.53 -17.64
CA VAL A 344 -8.51 3.07 -16.63
C VAL A 344 -8.87 4.51 -16.97
N GLN A 345 -10.12 4.86 -16.84
CA GLN A 345 -10.59 6.22 -17.10
C GLN A 345 -10.44 7.08 -15.84
N TYR A 346 -9.78 8.23 -16.01
CA TYR A 346 -9.62 9.23 -14.97
C TYR A 346 -10.21 10.57 -15.41
N LYS A 347 -10.85 11.26 -14.49
CA LYS A 347 -11.27 12.66 -14.69
C LYS A 347 -11.12 13.42 -13.36
N LEU A 348 -11.00 14.75 -13.47
CA LEU A 348 -11.23 15.67 -12.37
C LEU A 348 -12.66 16.20 -12.48
N ASP A 349 -13.42 16.14 -11.38
CA ASP A 349 -14.74 16.77 -11.33
C ASP A 349 -14.61 18.31 -11.18
N GLU A 350 -15.73 19.00 -11.09
CA GLU A 350 -15.78 20.48 -10.95
C GLU A 350 -15.10 20.98 -9.67
N THR A 351 -14.95 20.13 -8.66
CA THR A 351 -14.25 20.44 -7.40
C THR A 351 -12.77 20.12 -7.44
N GLY A 352 -12.28 19.47 -8.50
CA GLY A 352 -10.92 18.95 -8.62
C GLY A 352 -10.74 17.58 -7.98
N GLU A 353 -11.83 16.86 -7.66
CA GLU A 353 -11.77 15.49 -7.16
C GLU A 353 -11.39 14.52 -8.27
N ILE A 354 -10.47 13.59 -7.97
CA ILE A 354 -10.17 12.47 -8.87
C ILE A 354 -11.34 11.50 -8.87
N CYS A 355 -11.90 11.25 -10.04
CA CYS A 355 -12.88 10.20 -10.27
C CYS A 355 -12.28 9.12 -11.17
N ILE A 356 -12.50 7.85 -10.82
CA ILE A 356 -11.94 6.68 -11.49
C ILE A 356 -13.06 5.78 -11.99
N LYS A 357 -12.93 5.28 -13.23
CA LYS A 357 -13.88 4.31 -13.78
C LYS A 357 -13.13 3.24 -14.56
N GLY A 358 -13.41 1.99 -14.26
CA GLY A 358 -12.80 0.83 -14.92
C GLY A 358 -13.01 -0.45 -14.12
N ASP A 359 -12.51 -1.54 -14.67
CA ASP A 359 -12.60 -2.86 -14.05
C ASP A 359 -11.79 -2.99 -12.76
N CYS A 360 -10.88 -2.06 -12.47
CA CYS A 360 -10.13 -2.00 -11.21
C CYS A 360 -10.98 -1.55 -10.01
N VAL A 361 -12.12 -0.86 -10.25
CA VAL A 361 -12.98 -0.33 -9.19
C VAL A 361 -13.67 -1.44 -8.43
N MET A 362 -13.60 -1.39 -7.09
CA MET A 362 -14.18 -2.34 -6.15
C MET A 362 -15.65 -2.66 -6.41
N LEU A 363 -16.12 -3.80 -5.90
CA LEU A 363 -17.55 -4.14 -5.90
C LEU A 363 -18.38 -3.27 -4.94
N GLY A 364 -17.74 -2.62 -3.98
CA GLY A 364 -18.34 -1.77 -2.96
C GLY A 364 -17.79 -2.06 -1.57
N TYR A 365 -18.42 -1.47 -0.54
CA TYR A 365 -18.10 -1.74 0.87
C TYR A 365 -18.96 -2.87 1.42
N TYR A 366 -18.32 -3.82 2.09
CA TYR A 366 -18.96 -5.03 2.61
C TYR A 366 -20.02 -4.72 3.66
N LYS A 367 -21.26 -5.19 3.43
CA LYS A 367 -22.45 -4.94 4.24
C LYS A 367 -22.76 -3.44 4.45
N ASP A 368 -22.28 -2.55 3.55
CA ASP A 368 -22.49 -1.10 3.64
C ASP A 368 -22.85 -0.52 2.24
N PRO A 369 -24.06 -0.80 1.75
CA PRO A 369 -24.51 -0.30 0.44
C PRO A 369 -24.70 1.22 0.41
N GLU A 370 -25.00 1.84 1.55
CA GLU A 370 -25.16 3.30 1.67
C GLU A 370 -23.80 3.98 1.42
N ALA A 371 -22.76 3.56 2.14
CA ALA A 371 -21.42 4.08 1.92
C ALA A 371 -20.89 3.77 0.51
N THR A 372 -21.32 2.67 -0.10
CA THR A 372 -20.97 2.36 -1.50
C THR A 372 -21.59 3.36 -2.44
N ALA A 373 -22.89 3.67 -2.29
CA ALA A 373 -23.62 4.62 -3.12
C ALA A 373 -23.12 6.08 -2.94
N GLU A 374 -22.49 6.40 -1.80
CA GLU A 374 -21.85 7.71 -1.59
C GLU A 374 -20.60 7.92 -2.45
N VAL A 375 -19.92 6.83 -2.85
CA VAL A 375 -18.62 6.91 -3.53
C VAL A 375 -18.63 6.35 -4.96
N ILE A 376 -19.60 5.52 -5.33
CA ILE A 376 -19.78 5.03 -6.71
C ILE A 376 -21.11 5.57 -7.24
N ASP A 377 -21.02 6.44 -8.25
CA ASP A 377 -22.21 7.05 -8.84
C ASP A 377 -22.95 6.09 -9.82
N ALA A 378 -24.11 6.53 -10.30
CA ALA A 378 -24.97 5.74 -11.20
C ALA A 378 -24.30 5.45 -12.56
N ASP A 379 -23.32 6.25 -12.96
CA ASP A 379 -22.55 6.07 -14.20
C ASP A 379 -21.31 5.17 -13.98
N GLY A 380 -21.07 4.68 -12.75
CA GLY A 380 -19.97 3.80 -12.37
C GLY A 380 -18.64 4.55 -12.13
N TRP A 381 -18.67 5.86 -11.91
CA TRP A 381 -17.50 6.60 -11.46
C TRP A 381 -17.32 6.46 -9.95
N PHE A 382 -16.12 6.06 -9.57
CA PHE A 382 -15.70 6.03 -8.18
C PHE A 382 -15.09 7.38 -7.79
N HIS A 383 -15.68 8.06 -6.82
CA HIS A 383 -15.27 9.32 -6.24
C HIS A 383 -14.26 9.04 -5.12
N THR A 384 -12.99 9.36 -5.35
CA THR A 384 -11.89 8.96 -4.45
C THR A 384 -11.82 9.76 -3.16
N GLY A 385 -12.43 10.93 -3.12
CA GLY A 385 -12.26 11.91 -2.05
C GLY A 385 -10.91 12.62 -2.09
N ASP A 386 -10.04 12.33 -3.07
CA ASP A 386 -8.73 12.98 -3.24
C ASP A 386 -8.84 14.10 -4.27
N LEU A 387 -8.28 15.24 -3.93
CA LEU A 387 -8.21 16.41 -4.80
C LEU A 387 -6.88 16.45 -5.55
N ALA A 388 -6.93 16.81 -6.83
CA ALA A 388 -5.76 16.97 -7.65
C ALA A 388 -5.89 18.15 -8.61
N ARG A 389 -4.77 18.52 -9.20
CA ARG A 389 -4.71 19.31 -10.42
C ARG A 389 -3.97 18.52 -11.49
N MET A 390 -4.28 18.78 -12.73
CA MET A 390 -3.57 18.26 -13.90
C MET A 390 -2.87 19.43 -14.60
N ASP A 391 -1.62 19.23 -15.06
CA ASP A 391 -0.94 20.23 -15.88
C ASP A 391 -1.24 20.05 -17.38
N GLU A 392 -0.72 20.97 -18.20
CA GLU A 392 -0.93 20.95 -19.66
C GLU A 392 -0.34 19.71 -20.36
N GLU A 393 0.60 19.01 -19.70
CA GLU A 393 1.20 17.78 -20.18
C GLU A 393 0.47 16.52 -19.69
N GLY A 394 -0.59 16.66 -18.89
CA GLY A 394 -1.42 15.57 -18.38
C GLY A 394 -0.89 14.90 -17.10
N PHE A 395 0.09 15.51 -16.40
CA PHE A 395 0.54 15.02 -15.11
C PHE A 395 -0.39 15.43 -13.98
N TYR A 396 -0.71 14.49 -13.11
CA TYR A 396 -1.55 14.69 -11.93
C TYR A 396 -0.70 15.00 -10.70
N TYR A 397 -1.17 15.98 -9.92
CA TYR A 397 -0.56 16.42 -8.65
C TYR A 397 -1.61 16.41 -7.56
N ILE A 398 -1.45 15.58 -6.54
CA ILE A 398 -2.37 15.52 -5.39
C ILE A 398 -2.25 16.81 -4.60
N THR A 399 -3.38 17.49 -4.39
CA THR A 399 -3.47 18.77 -3.69
C THR A 399 -4.07 18.66 -2.30
N GLY A 400 -4.82 17.59 -2.01
CA GLY A 400 -5.39 17.36 -0.68
C GLY A 400 -6.50 16.31 -0.67
N ARG A 401 -7.29 16.31 0.40
CA ARG A 401 -8.48 15.48 0.58
C ARG A 401 -9.73 16.35 0.68
N LYS A 402 -10.78 16.01 -0.05
CA LYS A 402 -12.07 16.73 -0.08
C LYS A 402 -12.65 16.92 1.33
N LYS A 403 -12.61 15.88 2.15
CA LYS A 403 -13.09 15.89 3.53
C LYS A 403 -12.25 16.72 4.52
N ASN A 404 -11.01 17.02 4.16
CA ASN A 404 -10.10 17.82 4.98
C ASN A 404 -10.18 19.32 4.63
N LEU A 405 -10.89 19.68 3.55
CA LEU A 405 -11.05 21.07 3.17
C LEU A 405 -11.58 21.89 4.34
N ILE A 406 -10.91 22.97 4.65
CA ILE A 406 -11.41 24.00 5.56
C ILE A 406 -12.37 24.85 4.78
N ILE A 407 -13.67 24.78 5.15
CA ILE A 407 -14.71 25.57 4.54
C ILE A 407 -14.85 26.85 5.35
N LEU A 408 -14.42 27.97 4.79
CA LEU A 408 -14.49 29.27 5.46
C LEU A 408 -15.91 29.82 5.42
N ALA A 409 -16.25 30.68 6.40
CA ALA A 409 -17.55 31.35 6.46
C ALA A 409 -17.87 32.19 5.22
N SER A 410 -16.84 32.61 4.47
CA SER A 410 -16.93 33.31 3.19
C SER A 410 -17.26 32.40 1.99
N GLY A 411 -17.27 31.07 2.20
CA GLY A 411 -17.59 30.07 1.18
C GLY A 411 -16.38 29.51 0.42
N GLU A 412 -15.18 30.04 0.64
CA GLU A 412 -13.98 29.49 0.01
C GLU A 412 -13.51 28.22 0.70
N ASN A 413 -12.97 27.31 -0.11
CA ASN A 413 -12.36 26.06 0.33
C ASN A 413 -10.83 26.21 0.39
N VAL A 414 -10.22 25.79 1.50
CA VAL A 414 -8.78 25.81 1.70
C VAL A 414 -8.29 24.40 2.00
N SER A 415 -7.35 23.88 1.17
CA SER A 415 -6.68 22.61 1.46
C SER A 415 -5.64 22.82 2.56
N PRO A 416 -5.77 22.14 3.70
CA PRO A 416 -4.74 22.18 4.74
C PRO A 416 -3.41 21.66 4.24
N GLU A 417 -3.43 20.62 3.38
CA GLU A 417 -2.23 19.99 2.84
C GLU A 417 -1.41 20.94 1.97
N GLU A 418 -2.06 21.89 1.26
CA GLU A 418 -1.37 22.92 0.51
C GLU A 418 -0.55 23.83 1.44
N LEU A 419 -1.13 24.21 2.57
CA LEU A 419 -0.47 25.07 3.55
C LEU A 419 0.65 24.33 4.29
N GLU A 420 0.40 23.06 4.66
CA GLU A 420 1.40 22.19 5.30
C GLU A 420 2.63 21.99 4.44
N LYS A 421 2.46 21.77 3.14
CA LYS A 421 3.57 21.69 2.18
C LYS A 421 4.44 22.98 2.17
N LYS A 422 3.81 24.13 2.28
CA LYS A 422 4.54 25.41 2.36
C LYS A 422 5.27 25.58 3.69
N LEU A 423 4.64 25.15 4.79
CA LEU A 423 5.26 25.20 6.12
C LEU A 423 6.43 24.23 6.26
N ALA A 424 6.35 23.05 5.63
CA ALA A 424 7.42 22.06 5.62
C ALA A 424 8.72 22.53 4.97
N LEU A 425 8.71 23.64 4.23
CA LEU A 425 9.93 24.27 3.68
C LEU A 425 10.79 24.96 4.77
N CYS A 426 10.26 25.16 5.97
CA CYS A 426 11.02 25.69 7.09
C CYS A 426 11.82 24.57 7.79
N PRO A 427 13.17 24.62 7.80
CA PRO A 427 13.96 23.58 8.46
C PRO A 427 13.75 23.46 9.97
N ALA A 428 13.20 24.51 10.61
CA ALA A 428 12.90 24.54 12.03
C ALA A 428 11.60 23.81 12.39
N ILE A 429 10.75 23.50 11.40
CA ILE A 429 9.49 22.76 11.61
C ILE A 429 9.79 21.26 11.46
N THR A 430 9.56 20.50 12.51
CA THR A 430 9.70 19.03 12.48
C THR A 430 8.45 18.38 11.89
N GLU A 431 7.27 18.79 12.36
CA GLU A 431 5.96 18.34 11.86
C GLU A 431 4.94 19.47 11.95
N CYS A 432 3.97 19.47 11.07
CA CYS A 432 2.85 20.39 11.18
C CYS A 432 1.56 19.76 10.63
N ILE A 433 0.43 20.19 11.19
CA ILE A 433 -0.90 20.01 10.64
C ILE A 433 -1.61 21.35 10.61
N VAL A 434 -2.40 21.56 9.56
CA VAL A 434 -3.29 22.73 9.46
C VAL A 434 -4.73 22.24 9.60
N LYS A 435 -5.50 22.92 10.43
CA LYS A 435 -6.92 22.59 10.69
C LYS A 435 -7.76 23.84 10.90
N GLU A 436 -9.06 23.67 10.81
CA GLU A 436 -9.99 24.70 11.26
C GLU A 436 -10.05 24.72 12.79
N LYS A 437 -9.98 25.90 13.35
CA LYS A 437 -10.23 26.17 14.77
C LYS A 437 -10.89 27.54 14.93
N ASP A 438 -12.05 27.57 15.54
CA ASP A 438 -12.83 28.81 15.74
C ASP A 438 -13.07 29.62 14.46
N GLN A 439 -13.43 28.92 13.38
CA GLN A 439 -13.62 29.46 12.01
C GLN A 439 -12.37 30.15 11.44
N LYS A 440 -11.19 29.77 11.92
CA LYS A 440 -9.89 30.26 11.46
C LYS A 440 -8.99 29.13 11.01
N ILE A 441 -8.10 29.43 10.11
CA ILE A 441 -7.02 28.51 9.71
C ILE A 441 -5.96 28.53 10.80
N CYS A 442 -5.78 27.39 11.48
CA CYS A 442 -4.81 27.21 12.56
C CYS A 442 -3.74 26.18 12.14
N ALA A 443 -2.47 26.53 12.30
CA ALA A 443 -1.35 25.59 12.16
C ALA A 443 -0.93 25.10 13.55
N VAL A 444 -0.91 23.78 13.75
CA VAL A 444 -0.31 23.13 14.92
C VAL A 444 1.06 22.62 14.51
N ILE A 445 2.10 23.12 15.15
CA ILE A 445 3.48 22.93 14.72
C ILE A 445 4.31 22.29 15.84
N TYR A 446 4.92 21.15 15.52
CA TYR A 446 5.95 20.54 16.35
C TYR A 446 7.32 21.10 15.96
N CYS A 447 7.95 21.80 16.90
CA CYS A 447 9.30 22.34 16.75
C CYS A 447 9.94 22.53 18.13
N PRO A 448 11.30 22.62 18.22
CA PRO A 448 12.00 22.99 19.46
C PRO A 448 11.57 24.37 19.97
N GLU A 449 11.52 24.56 21.30
CA GLU A 449 11.11 25.85 21.91
C GLU A 449 11.93 27.04 21.45
N ASP A 450 13.24 26.88 21.32
CA ASP A 450 14.18 27.91 20.86
C ASP A 450 14.00 28.29 19.39
N LYS A 451 13.21 27.53 18.63
CA LYS A 451 12.91 27.76 17.21
C LYS A 451 11.55 28.40 16.95
N GLN A 452 10.71 28.54 17.93
CA GLN A 452 9.33 29.03 17.75
C GLN A 452 9.25 30.42 17.14
N GLU A 453 10.16 31.33 17.50
CA GLU A 453 10.19 32.69 16.92
C GLU A 453 10.63 32.67 15.44
N GLU A 454 11.60 31.83 15.07
CA GLU A 454 12.00 31.59 13.69
C GLU A 454 10.81 31.08 12.87
N VAL A 455 10.06 30.10 13.41
CA VAL A 455 8.86 29.54 12.76
C VAL A 455 7.76 30.59 12.63
N ARG A 456 7.51 31.45 13.63
CA ARG A 456 6.52 32.55 13.53
C ARG A 456 6.86 33.52 12.40
N ALA A 457 8.14 33.88 12.29
CA ALA A 457 8.61 34.75 11.22
C ALA A 457 8.38 34.10 9.85
N PHE A 458 8.69 32.81 9.72
CA PHE A 458 8.47 32.04 8.50
C PHE A 458 6.99 31.93 8.12
N VAL A 459 6.08 31.64 9.07
CA VAL A 459 4.62 31.63 8.83
C VAL A 459 4.15 33.01 8.33
N THR A 460 4.71 34.08 8.87
CA THR A 460 4.39 35.44 8.42
C THR A 460 4.83 35.67 6.97
N GLU A 461 5.98 35.15 6.57
CA GLU A 461 6.46 35.21 5.18
C GLU A 461 5.59 34.37 4.24
N VAL A 462 5.26 33.14 4.62
CA VAL A 462 4.33 32.28 3.87
C VAL A 462 3.00 33.00 3.67
N ASN A 463 2.45 33.62 4.71
CA ASN A 463 1.20 34.39 4.63
C ASN A 463 1.25 35.55 3.66
N ARG A 464 2.40 36.17 3.45
CA ARG A 464 2.57 37.26 2.43
C ARG A 464 2.39 36.74 1.02
N SER A 465 2.76 35.48 0.76
CA SER A 465 2.63 34.84 -0.55
C SER A 465 1.22 34.31 -0.82
N LEU A 466 0.36 34.28 0.19
CA LEU A 466 -0.98 33.68 0.13
C LEU A 466 -2.08 34.72 -0.06
N PRO A 467 -3.14 34.39 -0.82
CA PRO A 467 -4.38 35.15 -0.83
C PRO A 467 -4.92 35.32 0.60
N LEU A 468 -5.63 36.41 0.84
CA LEU A 468 -6.06 36.77 2.19
C LEU A 468 -6.86 35.66 2.89
N TYR A 469 -7.75 34.98 2.17
CA TYR A 469 -8.59 33.89 2.70
C TYR A 469 -7.81 32.60 3.04
N LYS A 470 -6.62 32.37 2.45
CA LYS A 470 -5.78 31.20 2.74
C LYS A 470 -4.77 31.43 3.88
N ARG A 471 -4.72 32.63 4.46
CA ARG A 471 -3.70 32.95 5.46
C ARG A 471 -3.93 32.21 6.77
N ILE A 472 -2.85 31.67 7.31
CA ILE A 472 -2.81 31.04 8.62
C ILE A 472 -3.02 32.13 9.68
N SER A 473 -4.13 32.05 10.40
CA SER A 473 -4.55 33.07 11.35
C SER A 473 -4.13 32.77 12.78
N ALA A 474 -3.83 31.51 13.09
CA ALA A 474 -3.38 31.08 14.41
C ALA A 474 -2.26 30.03 14.28
N VAL A 475 -1.32 30.07 15.23
CA VAL A 475 -0.22 29.10 15.33
C VAL A 475 -0.15 28.59 16.76
N GLU A 476 -0.28 27.28 16.90
CA GLU A 476 -0.10 26.54 18.16
C GLU A 476 1.21 25.75 18.07
N PHE A 477 2.01 25.77 19.11
CA PHE A 477 3.24 25.00 19.18
C PHE A 477 3.10 23.81 20.12
N THR A 478 3.75 22.70 19.76
CA THR A 478 3.99 21.57 20.62
C THR A 478 5.46 21.21 20.61
N VAL A 479 5.96 20.68 21.72
CA VAL A 479 7.32 20.09 21.84
C VAL A 479 7.28 18.58 21.76
N GLU A 480 6.08 17.99 21.62
CA GLU A 480 5.88 16.57 21.44
C GLU A 480 5.48 16.26 19.98
N PRO A 481 5.88 15.08 19.47
CA PRO A 481 5.47 14.64 18.13
C PRO A 481 3.96 14.64 17.96
N LEU A 482 3.49 14.98 16.78
CA LEU A 482 2.07 14.96 16.47
C LEU A 482 1.53 13.51 16.40
N PRO A 483 0.27 13.26 16.79
CA PRO A 483 -0.29 11.92 16.82
C PRO A 483 -0.36 11.30 15.41
N ARG A 484 -0.04 10.00 15.33
CA ARG A 484 -0.02 9.24 14.08
C ARG A 484 -0.87 7.98 14.19
N ASN A 485 -1.37 7.50 13.06
CA ASN A 485 -1.99 6.19 12.97
C ASN A 485 -0.93 5.06 12.87
N ALA A 486 -1.37 3.81 12.85
CA ALA A 486 -0.49 2.63 12.74
C ALA A 486 0.40 2.60 11.48
N LEU A 487 0.07 3.36 10.45
CA LEU A 487 0.84 3.51 9.19
C LEU A 487 1.80 4.72 9.23
N GLY A 488 1.92 5.39 10.38
CA GLY A 488 2.76 6.57 10.53
C GLY A 488 2.18 7.86 9.94
N LYS A 489 0.91 7.87 9.48
CA LYS A 489 0.24 9.06 8.94
C LYS A 489 -0.27 9.96 10.08
N LEU A 490 0.00 11.27 9.97
CA LEU A 490 -0.48 12.27 10.93
C LEU A 490 -2.01 12.27 11.06
N LEU A 491 -2.49 12.31 12.30
CA LEU A 491 -3.90 12.42 12.63
C LEU A 491 -4.29 13.89 12.80
N ARG A 492 -5.39 14.32 12.18
CA ARG A 492 -5.91 15.70 12.21
C ARG A 492 -6.97 15.92 13.31
N LYS A 493 -6.90 15.14 14.38
CA LYS A 493 -7.85 15.26 15.50
C LYS A 493 -7.47 16.38 16.45
#